data_577a40374c29483f52708b8c73bdc214
#
_entry.id   577a40374c29483f52708b8c73bdc214
#
_cell.length_a   1.000
_cell.length_b   1.000
_cell.length_c   1.000
_cell.angle_alpha   90.00
_cell.angle_beta   90.00
_cell.angle_gamma   90.00
#
_symmetry.space_group_name_H-M   'P 1'
#
loop_
_entity.id
_entity.type
_entity.pdbx_description
1 polymer ?
#
loop_
_entity_poly.entity_id
_entity_poly.type
_entity_poly.pdbx_seq_one_letter_code
_entity_poly.pdbx_strand_id
1 'polypeptide(L)'
;MLPNCTFEVIEQNGVPAGRLYLEEHDSQIHVVDIVLAAEWRGQGVGTAILHALIEHAASRSRGVGIFVEKFNPALRLYRRLGFTEIGDTGVYLEMKRPLDRISPAAE
;
A
#
# COMPACT_ATOMS: atom_id res chain seq x y z
N MET A 1 13.84 -11.77 11.21
CA MET A 1 13.32 -10.67 10.38
C MET A 1 14.34 -10.26 9.36
N LEU A 2 13.90 -10.04 8.13
CA LEU A 2 14.80 -9.60 7.08
C LEU A 2 15.17 -8.13 7.32
N PRO A 3 16.41 -7.72 6.97
CA PRO A 3 16.85 -6.37 7.26
C PRO A 3 16.07 -5.27 6.54
N ASN A 4 15.39 -5.60 5.44
CA ASN A 4 14.64 -4.60 4.67
C ASN A 4 13.14 -4.60 4.98
N CYS A 5 12.73 -5.31 6.03
CA CYS A 5 11.32 -5.41 6.39
C CYS A 5 11.00 -4.52 7.57
N THR A 6 9.82 -3.91 7.53
CA THR A 6 9.31 -3.07 8.61
C THR A 6 7.92 -3.56 9.00
N PHE A 7 7.69 -3.71 10.28
CA PHE A 7 6.39 -4.07 10.81
C PHE A 7 5.89 -2.92 11.67
N GLU A 8 4.66 -2.48 11.43
CA GLU A 8 4.06 -1.40 12.20
C GLU A 8 2.65 -1.76 12.62
N VAL A 9 2.32 -1.39 13.85
CA VAL A 9 0.96 -1.47 14.35
C VAL A 9 0.28 -0.14 14.05
N ILE A 10 -0.87 -0.21 13.39
CA ILE A 10 -1.65 0.98 13.06
C ILE A 10 -2.54 1.28 14.25
N GLU A 11 -2.50 2.52 14.72
CA GLU A 11 -3.34 2.92 15.85
C GLU A 11 -4.29 4.03 15.45
N GLN A 12 -5.47 3.99 16.04
CA GLN A 12 -6.49 5.01 15.84
C GLN A 12 -6.95 5.45 17.23
N ASN A 13 -6.66 6.71 17.58
CA ASN A 13 -6.97 7.25 18.90
C ASN A 13 -6.40 6.42 20.04
N GLY A 14 -5.19 5.89 19.85
CA GLY A 14 -4.52 5.08 20.84
C GLY A 14 -4.97 3.63 20.90
N VAL A 15 -5.90 3.22 20.04
CA VAL A 15 -6.40 1.85 20.01
C VAL A 15 -5.83 1.14 18.78
N PRO A 16 -5.28 -0.09 18.93
CA PRO A 16 -4.78 -0.82 17.78
C PRO A 16 -5.91 -1.06 16.76
N ALA A 17 -5.69 -0.60 15.53
CA ALA A 17 -6.68 -0.70 14.45
C ALA A 17 -6.26 -1.69 13.38
N GLY A 18 -4.97 -2.06 13.34
CA GLY A 18 -4.49 -2.98 12.31
C GLY A 18 -2.97 -3.08 12.34
N ARG A 19 -2.45 -3.66 11.28
CA ARG A 19 -1.00 -3.79 11.13
C ARG A 19 -0.59 -3.65 9.69
N LEU A 20 0.67 -3.25 9.50
CA LEU A 20 1.25 -3.01 8.19
C LEU A 20 2.62 -3.63 8.17
N TYR A 21 2.88 -4.46 7.18
CA TYR A 21 4.18 -5.10 7.00
C TYR A 21 4.71 -4.71 5.63
N LEU A 22 5.87 -4.05 5.61
CA LEU A 22 6.47 -3.51 4.41
C LEU A 22 7.82 -4.14 4.17
N GLU A 23 8.20 -4.25 2.90
CA GLU A 23 9.52 -4.69 2.49
C GLU A 23 10.09 -3.63 1.55
N GLU A 24 11.25 -3.08 1.89
CA GLU A 24 11.84 -2.02 1.09
C GLU A 24 12.82 -2.60 0.09
N HIS A 25 12.67 -2.16 -1.15
CA HIS A 25 13.58 -2.47 -2.24
C HIS A 25 14.11 -1.18 -2.84
N ASP A 26 15.09 -1.28 -3.74
CA ASP A 26 15.75 -0.10 -4.30
C ASP A 26 14.79 0.84 -5.02
N SER A 27 13.82 0.30 -5.73
CA SER A 27 12.93 1.10 -6.57
C SER A 27 11.49 1.14 -6.07
N GLN A 28 11.16 0.34 -5.06
CA GLN A 28 9.79 0.33 -4.56
C GLN A 28 9.73 -0.15 -3.11
N ILE A 29 8.65 0.24 -2.45
CA ILE A 29 8.27 -0.34 -1.17
C ILE A 29 7.15 -1.33 -1.46
N HIS A 30 7.33 -2.57 -1.06
CA HIS A 30 6.34 -3.62 -1.29
C HIS A 30 5.51 -3.81 -0.03
N VAL A 31 4.19 -3.78 -0.18
CA VAL A 31 3.27 -4.06 0.92
C VAL A 31 3.12 -5.57 1.00
N VAL A 32 3.68 -6.16 2.04
CA VAL A 32 3.61 -7.60 2.26
C VAL A 32 2.26 -7.95 2.87
N ASP A 33 1.81 -7.15 3.80
CA ASP A 33 0.55 -7.41 4.50
C ASP A 33 -0.02 -6.11 5.05
N ILE A 34 -1.31 -5.92 4.88
CA ILE A 34 -2.03 -4.82 5.49
C ILE A 34 -3.36 -5.37 6.01
N VAL A 35 -3.58 -5.24 7.30
CA VAL A 35 -4.77 -5.78 7.96
C VAL A 35 -5.39 -4.71 8.83
N LEU A 36 -6.69 -4.52 8.69
CA LEU A 36 -7.47 -3.65 9.56
C LEU A 36 -8.42 -4.49 10.40
N ALA A 37 -8.53 -4.16 11.67
CA ALA A 37 -9.55 -4.76 12.52
C ALA A 37 -10.93 -4.43 11.95
N ALA A 38 -11.87 -5.35 12.14
CA ALA A 38 -13.17 -5.25 11.48
C ALA A 38 -13.90 -3.94 11.79
N GLU A 39 -13.80 -3.47 13.02
CA GLU A 39 -14.49 -2.24 13.43
C GLU A 39 -13.94 -0.98 12.75
N TRP A 40 -12.78 -1.06 12.13
CA TRP A 40 -12.18 0.10 11.44
C TRP A 40 -12.35 0.05 9.94
N ARG A 41 -12.93 -1.01 9.41
CA ARG A 41 -13.14 -1.14 7.97
C ARG A 41 -14.30 -0.25 7.53
N GLY A 42 -14.21 0.25 6.31
CA GLY A 42 -15.27 1.07 5.74
C GLY A 42 -15.30 2.50 6.25
N GLN A 43 -14.28 2.93 6.99
CA GLN A 43 -14.24 4.27 7.58
C GLN A 43 -13.17 5.17 6.98
N GLY A 44 -12.61 4.77 5.84
CA GLY A 44 -11.57 5.56 5.20
C GLY A 44 -10.18 5.40 5.79
N VAL A 45 -10.02 4.56 6.80
CA VAL A 45 -8.73 4.35 7.44
C VAL A 45 -7.73 3.71 6.47
N GLY A 46 -8.17 2.69 5.72
CA GLY A 46 -7.32 2.05 4.73
C GLY A 46 -6.85 3.00 3.65
N THR A 47 -7.74 3.88 3.19
CA THR A 47 -7.40 4.89 2.19
C THR A 47 -6.35 5.84 2.74
N ALA A 48 -6.52 6.31 3.97
CA ALA A 48 -5.57 7.22 4.61
C ALA A 48 -4.20 6.57 4.77
N ILE A 49 -4.15 5.30 5.15
CA ILE A 49 -2.90 4.57 5.31
C ILE A 49 -2.19 4.44 3.98
N LEU A 50 -2.91 4.08 2.93
CA LEU A 50 -2.31 3.92 1.60
C LEU A 50 -1.82 5.26 1.06
N HIS A 51 -2.54 6.35 1.27
CA HIS A 51 -2.08 7.69 0.90
C HIS A 51 -0.78 8.04 1.61
N ALA A 52 -0.72 7.82 2.92
CA ALA A 52 0.48 8.10 3.70
C ALA A 52 1.65 7.26 3.22
N LEU A 53 1.41 5.99 2.89
CA LEU A 53 2.43 5.10 2.39
C LEU A 53 2.95 5.56 1.03
N ILE A 54 2.06 5.96 0.13
CA ILE A 54 2.45 6.44 -1.19
C ILE A 54 3.31 7.69 -1.07
N GLU A 55 2.93 8.61 -0.18
CA GLU A 55 3.71 9.83 0.06
C GLU A 55 5.07 9.53 0.67
N HIS A 56 5.09 8.60 1.62
CA HIS A 56 6.36 8.19 2.23
C HIS A 56 7.29 7.57 1.19
N ALA A 57 6.76 6.68 0.36
CA ALA A 57 7.56 6.06 -0.70
C ALA A 57 8.06 7.11 -1.68
N ALA A 58 7.22 8.05 -2.08
CA ALA A 58 7.60 9.11 -3.00
C ALA A 58 8.72 9.99 -2.42
N SER A 59 8.67 10.27 -1.11
CA SER A 59 9.71 11.06 -0.46
C SER A 59 11.07 10.35 -0.50
N ARG A 60 11.06 9.04 -0.73
CA ARG A 60 12.28 8.24 -0.86
C ARG A 60 12.53 7.83 -2.31
N SER A 61 11.84 8.46 -3.24
CA SER A 61 11.94 8.20 -4.68
C SER A 61 11.59 6.75 -5.03
N ARG A 62 10.56 6.21 -4.41
CA ARG A 62 10.12 4.83 -4.63
C ARG A 62 8.64 4.75 -4.95
N GLY A 63 8.27 3.76 -5.76
CA GLY A 63 6.88 3.41 -5.96
C GLY A 63 6.41 2.44 -4.89
N VAL A 64 5.17 1.97 -5.01
CA VAL A 64 4.58 1.00 -4.08
C VAL A 64 4.07 -0.20 -4.86
N GLY A 65 4.40 -1.40 -4.39
CA GLY A 65 3.92 -2.64 -4.98
C GLY A 65 3.10 -3.45 -3.97
N ILE A 66 2.16 -4.23 -4.47
CA ILE A 66 1.33 -5.07 -3.62
C ILE A 66 0.80 -6.27 -4.43
N PHE A 67 0.63 -7.40 -3.75
CA PHE A 67 -0.13 -8.54 -4.30
C PHE A 67 -1.51 -8.54 -3.69
N VAL A 68 -2.55 -8.68 -4.52
CA VAL A 68 -3.94 -8.62 -4.09
C VAL A 68 -4.68 -9.79 -4.69
N GLU A 69 -5.50 -10.48 -3.91
CA GLU A 69 -6.34 -11.54 -4.44
C GLU A 69 -7.27 -11.00 -5.52
N LYS A 70 -7.46 -11.79 -6.58
CA LYS A 70 -8.16 -11.32 -7.79
C LYS A 70 -9.58 -10.84 -7.51
N PHE A 71 -10.24 -11.39 -6.51
CA PHE A 71 -11.62 -11.03 -6.22
C PHE A 71 -11.75 -10.19 -4.95
N ASN A 72 -10.66 -9.61 -4.50
CA ASN A 72 -10.67 -8.76 -3.30
C ASN A 72 -11.46 -7.47 -3.58
N PRO A 73 -12.45 -7.14 -2.74
CA PRO A 73 -13.22 -5.90 -2.94
C PRO A 73 -12.35 -4.64 -2.93
N ALA A 74 -11.17 -4.68 -2.29
CA ALA A 74 -10.28 -3.53 -2.23
C ALA A 74 -9.61 -3.21 -3.58
N LEU A 75 -9.78 -4.04 -4.60
CA LEU A 75 -9.21 -3.74 -5.92
C LEU A 75 -9.66 -2.38 -6.45
N ARG A 76 -10.90 -1.99 -6.20
CA ARG A 76 -11.39 -0.68 -6.60
C ARG A 76 -10.59 0.44 -5.97
N LEU A 77 -10.30 0.30 -4.69
CA LEU A 77 -9.53 1.29 -3.94
C LEU A 77 -8.13 1.41 -4.52
N TYR A 78 -7.46 0.29 -4.76
CA TYR A 78 -6.11 0.32 -5.30
C TYR A 78 -6.08 0.98 -6.67
N ARG A 79 -7.02 0.63 -7.56
CA ARG A 79 -7.07 1.26 -8.88
C ARG A 79 -7.33 2.76 -8.79
N ARG A 80 -8.20 3.16 -7.87
CA ARG A 80 -8.51 4.59 -7.67
C ARG A 80 -7.29 5.35 -7.17
N LEU A 81 -6.41 4.70 -6.42
CA LEU A 81 -5.20 5.31 -5.91
C LEU A 81 -4.04 5.28 -6.91
N GLY A 82 -4.27 4.76 -8.10
CA GLY A 82 -3.25 4.78 -9.15
C GLY A 82 -2.47 3.50 -9.31
N PHE A 83 -2.86 2.43 -8.62
CA PHE A 83 -2.23 1.12 -8.82
C PHE A 83 -2.73 0.51 -10.12
N THR A 84 -1.81 -0.11 -10.87
CA THR A 84 -2.14 -0.82 -12.10
C THR A 84 -1.64 -2.26 -12.01
N GLU A 85 -2.30 -3.14 -12.73
CA GLU A 85 -1.91 -4.55 -12.76
C GLU A 85 -0.68 -4.73 -13.62
N ILE A 86 0.34 -5.39 -13.08
CA ILE A 86 1.55 -5.70 -13.82
C ILE A 86 1.82 -7.20 -13.90
N GLY A 87 1.05 -8.02 -13.22
CA GLY A 87 1.18 -9.47 -13.27
C GLY A 87 -0.05 -10.16 -12.72
N ASP A 88 -0.22 -11.43 -13.10
CA ASP A 88 -1.35 -12.25 -12.69
C ASP A 88 -0.82 -13.66 -12.45
N THR A 89 -0.90 -14.12 -11.20
CA THR A 89 -0.39 -15.45 -10.84
C THR A 89 -1.47 -16.51 -10.88
N GLY A 90 -2.72 -16.15 -11.25
CA GLY A 90 -3.86 -17.04 -11.20
C GLY A 90 -4.69 -16.83 -9.94
N VAL A 91 -4.06 -16.61 -8.82
CA VAL A 91 -4.72 -16.35 -7.53
C VAL A 91 -4.63 -14.89 -7.16
N TYR A 92 -3.47 -14.28 -7.42
CA TYR A 92 -3.20 -12.89 -7.06
C TYR A 92 -2.94 -12.06 -8.29
N LEU A 93 -3.28 -10.78 -8.20
CA LEU A 93 -2.82 -9.75 -9.12
C LEU A 93 -1.65 -9.05 -8.48
N GLU A 94 -0.58 -8.88 -9.25
CA GLU A 94 0.50 -8.02 -8.82
C GLU A 94 0.19 -6.62 -9.33
N MET A 95 0.15 -5.66 -8.40
CA MET A 95 -0.19 -4.28 -8.73
C MET A 95 0.93 -3.37 -8.31
N LYS A 96 1.11 -2.29 -9.05
CA LYS A 96 2.15 -1.32 -8.77
C LYS A 96 1.62 0.08 -8.98
N ARG A 97 1.93 0.96 -8.05
CA ARG A 97 1.77 2.39 -8.23
C ARG A 97 3.16 2.97 -8.41
N PRO A 98 3.53 3.35 -9.62
CA PRO A 98 4.87 3.86 -9.86
C PRO A 98 5.07 5.21 -9.19
N LEU A 99 6.33 5.57 -8.99
CA LEU A 99 6.67 6.90 -8.48
C LEU A 99 6.11 7.94 -9.44
N ASP A 100 5.37 8.89 -8.88
CA ASP A 100 4.81 9.97 -9.68
C ASP A 100 5.89 11.01 -9.92
N ARG A 101 6.34 11.12 -11.14
CA ARG A 101 7.42 12.02 -11.50
C ARG A 101 6.95 13.34 -12.04
N ILE A 102 5.66 13.46 -12.17
CA ILE A 102 5.10 14.63 -12.77
C ILE A 102 4.88 15.71 -11.77
N SER A 103 4.70 15.49 -10.77
CA SER A 103 4.43 16.44 -9.77
C SER A 103 4.48 17.86 -10.20
N PRO A 104 4.50 17.92 -10.49
CA PRO A 104 4.49 18.76 -10.85
C PRO A 104 4.56 19.60 -11.10
N ALA A 105 4.80 19.44 -11.30
CA ALA A 105 4.94 20.08 -11.65
C ALA A 105 4.48 20.64 -11.97
N ALA A 106 4.25 20.23 -11.96
CA ALA A 106 3.97 20.59 -12.37
C ALA A 106 3.64 21.22 -12.45
N GLU A 107 3.78 21.21 -12.30
CA GLU A 107 3.73 21.69 -12.63
C GLU A 107 3.56 22.21 -12.54
#